data_678dd84d159caeea8c9d1229f68c0304
#
_entry.id   678dd84d159caeea8c9d1229f68c0304
#
_cell.length_a   1.000
_cell.length_b   1.000
_cell.length_c   1.000
_cell.angle_alpha   90.00
_cell.angle_beta   90.00
_cell.angle_gamma   90.00
#
_symmetry.space_group_name_H-M   'P 1'
#
loop_
_entity.id
_entity.type
_entity.pdbx_description
1 polymer ?
#
loop_
_entity_poly.entity_id
_entity_poly.type
_entity_poly.pdbx_seq_one_letter_code
_entity_poly.pdbx_strand_id
1 'polypeptide(L)'
;MTQYDRVAIFDVDGTLMDIDHRRKYVQSDKKDWKSFFEYMEFDTIRDDVFHLAHALHKDGYVIIVCSGRNERHRKITEKQLAFGKLKPQALLMRADDDYRPDYEVKAEMLKTMRDSGFNPKIAVDDRPSVVKMWRDEGLTCFDVGGWSE
;
A
#
# COMPACT_ATOMS: atom_id res chain seq x y z
N MET A 1 -18.00 -18.83 -5.49
CA MET A 1 -16.73 -18.82 -5.68
C MET A 1 -15.97 -18.18 -4.60
N THR A 2 -15.23 -18.71 -4.02
CA THR A 2 -14.61 -18.19 -2.87
C THR A 2 -13.14 -18.32 -2.86
N GLN A 3 -12.59 -18.76 -3.98
CA GLN A 3 -11.14 -18.83 -4.09
C GLN A 3 -10.48 -17.47 -3.87
N TYR A 4 -11.26 -16.37 -4.01
CA TYR A 4 -10.76 -15.03 -3.83
C TYR A 4 -11.14 -14.40 -2.49
N ASP A 5 -11.57 -15.19 -1.52
CA ASP A 5 -11.80 -14.73 -0.15
C ASP A 5 -10.51 -14.63 0.64
N ARG A 6 -9.48 -15.36 0.25
CA ARG A 6 -8.15 -15.26 0.88
C ARG A 6 -7.32 -14.24 0.13
N VAL A 7 -7.64 -12.98 0.34
CA VAL A 7 -6.93 -11.86 -0.26
C VAL A 7 -6.46 -10.92 0.82
N ALA A 8 -5.18 -10.56 0.77
CA ALA A 8 -4.58 -9.59 1.67
C ALA A 8 -4.03 -8.42 0.87
N ILE A 9 -4.30 -7.22 1.37
CA ILE A 9 -3.86 -5.97 0.76
C ILE A 9 -2.68 -5.42 1.53
N PHE A 10 -1.63 -5.00 0.83
CA PHE A 10 -0.48 -4.34 1.44
C PHE A 10 -0.26 -2.97 0.81
N ASP A 11 -0.06 -1.97 1.67
CA ASP A 11 0.40 -0.65 1.28
C ASP A 11 1.90 -0.66 1.01
N VAL A 12 2.42 0.33 0.31
CA VAL A 12 3.85 0.44 0.00
C VAL A 12 4.55 1.38 0.98
N ASP A 13 4.26 2.68 0.90
CA ASP A 13 4.98 3.70 1.67
C ASP A 13 4.69 3.59 3.17
N GLY A 14 5.74 3.33 3.95
CA GLY A 14 5.61 3.16 5.40
C GLY A 14 5.15 1.78 5.83
N THR A 15 4.88 0.89 4.89
CA THR A 15 4.42 -0.48 5.14
C THR A 15 5.43 -1.48 4.60
N LEU A 16 5.45 -1.72 3.29
CA LEU A 16 6.48 -2.56 2.68
C LEU A 16 7.82 -1.83 2.56
N MET A 17 7.78 -0.52 2.36
CA MET A 17 8.98 0.31 2.21
C MET A 17 9.12 1.28 3.38
N ASP A 18 10.32 1.38 3.90
CA ASP A 18 10.69 2.39 4.90
C ASP A 18 10.93 3.71 4.18
N ILE A 19 10.13 4.71 4.52
CA ILE A 19 10.18 6.04 3.91
C ILE A 19 10.56 7.12 4.92
N ASP A 20 11.07 6.75 6.09
CA ASP A 20 11.36 7.69 7.17
C ASP A 20 12.26 8.84 6.74
N HIS A 21 13.25 8.55 5.87
CA HIS A 21 14.19 9.56 5.40
C HIS A 21 13.54 10.69 4.59
N ARG A 22 12.32 10.50 4.09
CA ARG A 22 11.66 11.52 3.27
C ARG A 22 10.32 12.01 3.83
N ARG A 23 9.84 11.46 4.95
CA ARG A 23 8.59 11.93 5.59
C ARG A 23 8.65 13.40 5.95
N LYS A 24 9.82 13.91 6.36
CA LYS A 24 10.01 15.30 6.75
C LYS A 24 9.53 16.30 5.69
N TYR A 25 9.57 15.92 4.42
CA TYR A 25 9.17 16.83 3.35
C TYR A 25 7.66 17.11 3.31
N VAL A 26 6.85 16.24 3.91
CA VAL A 26 5.39 16.36 3.87
C VAL A 26 4.73 16.41 5.25
N GLN A 27 5.52 16.43 6.33
CA GLN A 27 5.00 16.49 7.70
C GLN A 27 4.80 17.91 8.23
N SER A 28 5.38 18.91 7.58
CA SER A 28 5.21 20.31 7.98
C SER A 28 4.04 20.95 7.22
N ASP A 29 3.61 22.13 7.68
CA ASP A 29 2.55 22.90 7.01
C ASP A 29 2.92 23.22 5.56
N LYS A 30 4.20 23.39 5.30
CA LYS A 30 4.71 23.69 3.97
C LYS A 30 5.24 22.40 3.34
N LYS A 31 4.36 21.68 2.67
CA LYS A 31 4.67 20.38 2.07
C LYS A 31 5.52 20.54 0.81
N ASP A 32 6.57 19.76 0.73
CA ASP A 32 7.47 19.68 -0.42
C ASP A 32 7.31 18.31 -1.09
N TRP A 33 6.28 18.19 -1.90
CA TRP A 33 5.97 16.94 -2.59
C TRP A 33 7.05 16.55 -3.60
N LYS A 34 7.69 17.54 -4.23
CA LYS A 34 8.75 17.28 -5.20
C LYS A 34 9.89 16.50 -4.56
N SER A 35 10.42 17.01 -3.45
CA SER A 35 11.51 16.31 -2.73
C SER A 35 11.04 14.97 -2.19
N PHE A 36 9.80 14.89 -1.71
CA PHE A 36 9.25 13.65 -1.20
C PHE A 36 9.29 12.54 -2.27
N PHE A 37 8.89 12.85 -3.50
CA PHE A 37 8.91 11.87 -4.58
C PHE A 37 10.31 11.63 -5.14
N GLU A 38 11.16 12.67 -5.15
CA GLU A 38 12.50 12.60 -5.73
C GLU A 38 13.39 11.59 -4.98
N TYR A 39 13.22 11.46 -3.67
CA TYR A 39 14.02 10.55 -2.86
C TYR A 39 13.43 9.15 -2.70
N MET A 40 12.36 8.85 -3.40
CA MET A 40 11.68 7.54 -3.35
C MET A 40 12.63 6.37 -3.69
N GLU A 41 13.55 6.59 -4.61
CA GLU A 41 14.50 5.54 -5.02
C GLU A 41 15.45 5.10 -3.91
N PHE A 42 15.57 5.89 -2.84
CA PHE A 42 16.44 5.57 -1.71
C PHE A 42 15.69 4.90 -0.56
N ASP A 43 14.42 4.59 -0.72
CA ASP A 43 13.66 3.83 0.27
C ASP A 43 14.28 2.44 0.44
N THR A 44 14.24 1.94 1.68
CA THR A 44 14.67 0.57 1.97
C THR A 44 13.47 -0.31 2.26
N ILE A 45 13.64 -1.62 2.12
CA ILE A 45 12.54 -2.54 2.39
C ILE A 45 12.35 -2.74 3.90
N ARG A 46 11.10 -2.95 4.31
CA ARG A 46 10.79 -3.41 5.66
C ARG A 46 10.70 -4.93 5.63
N ASP A 47 11.79 -5.58 6.01
CA ASP A 47 11.90 -7.03 5.97
C ASP A 47 10.77 -7.75 6.70
N ASP A 48 10.39 -7.23 7.87
CA ASP A 48 9.33 -7.83 8.67
C ASP A 48 7.98 -7.84 7.96
N VAL A 49 7.66 -6.77 7.26
CA VAL A 49 6.40 -6.67 6.52
C VAL A 49 6.44 -7.53 5.26
N PHE A 50 7.58 -7.56 4.56
CA PHE A 50 7.75 -8.48 3.43
C PHE A 50 7.60 -9.94 3.88
N HIS A 51 8.16 -10.29 5.04
CA HIS A 51 8.00 -11.65 5.61
C HIS A 51 6.54 -11.97 5.87
N LEU A 52 5.76 -11.01 6.37
CA LEU A 52 4.33 -11.21 6.58
C LEU A 52 3.61 -11.49 5.25
N ALA A 53 3.92 -10.70 4.22
CA ALA A 53 3.33 -10.90 2.90
C ALA A 53 3.67 -12.29 2.34
N HIS A 54 4.93 -12.70 2.47
CA HIS A 54 5.37 -14.02 2.01
C HIS A 54 4.70 -15.15 2.80
N ALA A 55 4.55 -14.99 4.11
CA ALA A 55 3.91 -15.99 4.95
C ALA A 55 2.43 -16.16 4.56
N LEU A 56 1.74 -15.07 4.33
CA LEU A 56 0.35 -15.11 3.90
C LEU A 56 0.22 -15.74 2.52
N HIS A 57 1.11 -15.39 1.60
CA HIS A 57 1.10 -15.98 0.26
C HIS A 57 1.32 -17.50 0.34
N LYS A 58 2.27 -17.91 1.15
CA LYS A 58 2.57 -19.34 1.35
C LYS A 58 1.36 -20.08 1.93
N ASP A 59 0.56 -19.41 2.73
CA ASP A 59 -0.66 -19.99 3.31
C ASP A 59 -1.87 -19.88 2.36
N GLY A 60 -1.66 -19.53 1.11
CA GLY A 60 -2.71 -19.52 0.09
C GLY A 60 -3.41 -18.18 -0.12
N TYR A 61 -2.92 -17.10 0.48
CA TYR A 61 -3.49 -15.78 0.24
C TYR A 61 -3.01 -15.21 -1.10
N VAL A 62 -3.93 -14.60 -1.81
CA VAL A 62 -3.60 -13.71 -2.93
C VAL A 62 -3.15 -12.39 -2.35
N ILE A 63 -1.99 -11.89 -2.78
CA ILE A 63 -1.46 -10.62 -2.32
C ILE A 63 -1.72 -9.56 -3.37
N ILE A 64 -2.41 -8.48 -2.97
CA ILE A 64 -2.64 -7.31 -3.82
C ILE A 64 -1.98 -6.12 -3.12
N VAL A 65 -1.23 -5.33 -3.88
CA VAL A 65 -0.59 -4.13 -3.35
C VAL A 65 -1.38 -2.91 -3.81
N CYS A 66 -1.75 -2.05 -2.86
CA CYS A 66 -2.46 -0.79 -3.10
C CYS A 66 -1.60 0.36 -2.64
N SER A 67 -1.24 1.25 -3.54
CA SER A 67 -0.35 2.37 -3.25
C SER A 67 -0.98 3.70 -3.63
N GLY A 68 -0.77 4.71 -2.77
CA GLY A 68 -1.09 6.08 -3.10
C GLY A 68 -0.10 6.74 -4.04
N ARG A 69 0.99 6.04 -4.40
CA ARG A 69 1.94 6.55 -5.39
C ARG A 69 1.27 6.67 -6.76
N ASN A 70 1.68 7.70 -7.50
CA ASN A 70 1.17 7.93 -8.86
C ASN A 70 1.68 6.88 -9.84
N GLU A 71 0.91 6.60 -10.87
CA GLU A 71 1.25 5.63 -11.92
C GLU A 71 2.61 5.90 -12.57
N ARG A 72 3.03 7.16 -12.67
CA ARG A 72 4.36 7.49 -13.21
C ARG A 72 5.50 6.88 -12.40
N HIS A 73 5.24 6.45 -11.18
CA HIS A 73 6.22 5.79 -10.29
C HIS A 73 6.09 4.26 -10.28
N ARG A 74 5.37 3.69 -11.24
CA ARG A 74 5.14 2.24 -11.28
C ARG A 74 6.43 1.44 -11.41
N LYS A 75 7.32 1.85 -12.31
CA LYS A 75 8.56 1.11 -12.54
C LYS A 75 9.41 0.98 -11.28
N ILE A 76 9.62 2.09 -10.58
CA ILE A 76 10.41 2.04 -9.36
C ILE A 76 9.71 1.23 -8.27
N THR A 77 8.40 1.33 -8.18
CA THR A 77 7.63 0.56 -7.21
C THR A 77 7.74 -0.93 -7.47
N GLU A 78 7.56 -1.35 -8.72
CA GLU A 78 7.73 -2.76 -9.11
C GLU A 78 9.14 -3.27 -8.82
N LYS A 79 10.15 -2.44 -9.08
CA LYS A 79 11.55 -2.79 -8.77
C LYS A 79 11.76 -3.00 -7.27
N GLN A 80 11.17 -2.14 -6.44
CA GLN A 80 11.28 -2.25 -4.99
C GLN A 80 10.58 -3.51 -4.48
N LEU A 81 9.40 -3.83 -5.01
CA LEU A 81 8.70 -5.07 -4.66
C LEU A 81 9.51 -6.29 -5.07
N ALA A 82 10.10 -6.27 -6.25
CA ALA A 82 10.96 -7.35 -6.74
C ALA A 82 12.20 -7.54 -5.88
N PHE A 83 12.76 -6.44 -5.36
CA PHE A 83 13.88 -6.50 -4.45
C PHE A 83 13.51 -7.26 -3.17
N GLY A 84 12.28 -7.06 -2.67
CA GLY A 84 11.74 -7.82 -1.55
C GLY A 84 11.20 -9.20 -1.95
N LYS A 85 11.40 -9.60 -3.21
CA LYS A 85 10.98 -10.90 -3.75
C LYS A 85 9.47 -11.10 -3.71
N LEU A 86 8.71 -10.02 -3.76
CA LEU A 86 7.26 -10.07 -3.77
C LEU A 86 6.75 -9.82 -5.18
N LYS A 87 5.95 -10.77 -5.67
CA LYS A 87 5.25 -10.64 -6.94
C LYS A 87 3.76 -10.66 -6.66
N PRO A 88 3.13 -9.50 -6.47
CA PRO A 88 1.71 -9.46 -6.15
C PRO A 88 0.85 -9.85 -7.35
N GLN A 89 -0.37 -10.28 -7.06
CA GLN A 89 -1.38 -10.57 -8.09
C GLN A 89 -1.68 -9.30 -8.89
N ALA A 90 -1.69 -8.16 -8.21
CA ALA A 90 -1.91 -6.86 -8.85
C ALA A 90 -1.24 -5.78 -8.01
N LEU A 91 -0.81 -4.72 -8.69
CA LEU A 91 -0.32 -3.50 -8.08
C LEU A 91 -1.23 -2.37 -8.56
N LEU A 92 -2.06 -1.86 -7.64
CA LEU A 92 -2.96 -0.75 -7.91
C LEU A 92 -2.33 0.54 -7.43
N MET A 93 -2.28 1.52 -8.31
CA MET A 93 -1.65 2.81 -8.03
C MET A 93 -2.58 3.96 -8.35
N ARG A 94 -2.31 5.12 -7.76
CA ARG A 94 -3.06 6.35 -7.99
C ARG A 94 -2.88 6.84 -9.42
N ALA A 95 -3.95 7.23 -10.09
CA ALA A 95 -3.84 7.89 -11.38
C ALA A 95 -3.05 9.21 -11.24
N ASP A 96 -2.29 9.59 -12.25
CA ASP A 96 -1.40 10.76 -12.18
C ASP A 96 -2.13 12.08 -11.93
N ASP A 97 -3.38 12.17 -12.37
CA ASP A 97 -4.23 13.37 -12.20
C ASP A 97 -5.19 13.27 -11.01
N ASP A 98 -5.04 12.26 -10.16
CA ASP A 98 -5.90 12.06 -9.00
C ASP A 98 -5.26 12.66 -7.75
N TYR A 99 -5.86 13.71 -7.22
CA TYR A 99 -5.35 14.44 -6.05
C TYR A 99 -6.20 14.23 -4.80
N ARG A 100 -7.10 13.23 -4.82
CA ARG A 100 -7.93 12.91 -3.65
C ARG A 100 -7.06 12.38 -2.49
N PRO A 101 -7.56 12.45 -1.25
CA PRO A 101 -6.87 11.80 -0.12
C PRO A 101 -6.70 10.29 -0.36
N ASP A 102 -5.65 9.73 0.21
CA ASP A 102 -5.32 8.30 0.05
C ASP A 102 -6.50 7.38 0.39
N TYR A 103 -7.24 7.69 1.45
CA TYR A 103 -8.34 6.80 1.86
C TYR A 103 -9.47 6.75 0.82
N GLU A 104 -9.68 7.83 0.08
CA GLU A 104 -10.68 7.82 -1.02
C GLU A 104 -10.17 7.02 -2.22
N VAL A 105 -8.90 7.22 -2.58
CA VAL A 105 -8.28 6.49 -3.69
C VAL A 105 -8.28 4.99 -3.40
N LYS A 106 -7.89 4.60 -2.19
CA LYS A 106 -7.83 3.19 -1.81
C LYS A 106 -9.21 2.57 -1.63
N ALA A 107 -10.21 3.34 -1.21
CA ALA A 107 -11.59 2.85 -1.17
C ALA A 107 -12.09 2.49 -2.58
N GLU A 108 -11.73 3.29 -3.57
CA GLU A 108 -12.06 3.00 -4.97
C GLU A 108 -11.29 1.76 -5.47
N MET A 109 -10.03 1.60 -5.09
CA MET A 109 -9.27 0.39 -5.39
C MET A 109 -9.95 -0.85 -4.83
N LEU A 110 -10.46 -0.77 -3.60
CA LEU A 110 -11.20 -1.86 -2.97
C LEU A 110 -12.47 -2.20 -3.76
N LYS A 111 -13.20 -1.18 -4.19
CA LYS A 111 -14.38 -1.38 -5.03
C LYS A 111 -14.02 -2.11 -6.32
N THR A 112 -12.94 -1.70 -6.97
CA THR A 112 -12.45 -2.34 -8.18
C THR A 112 -12.12 -3.82 -7.95
N MET A 113 -11.44 -4.12 -6.83
CA MET A 113 -11.15 -5.51 -6.46
C MET A 113 -12.43 -6.33 -6.28
N ARG A 114 -13.40 -5.78 -5.55
CA ARG A 114 -14.68 -6.45 -5.29
C ARG A 114 -15.46 -6.68 -6.57
N ASP A 115 -15.47 -5.68 -7.45
CA ASP A 115 -16.15 -5.80 -8.76
C ASP A 115 -15.50 -6.88 -9.64
N SER A 116 -14.20 -7.15 -9.41
CA SER A 116 -13.46 -8.20 -10.13
C SER A 116 -13.55 -9.57 -9.46
N GLY A 117 -14.32 -9.70 -8.38
CA GLY A 117 -14.54 -10.97 -7.70
C GLY A 117 -13.62 -11.25 -6.54
N PHE A 118 -12.66 -10.37 -6.24
CA PHE A 118 -11.82 -10.53 -5.05
C PHE A 118 -12.54 -9.98 -3.82
N ASN A 119 -12.39 -10.68 -2.71
CA ASN A 119 -13.02 -10.28 -1.46
C ASN A 119 -11.94 -10.19 -0.36
N PRO A 120 -11.22 -9.08 -0.28
CA PRO A 120 -10.15 -8.94 0.71
C PRO A 120 -10.67 -9.03 2.13
N LYS A 121 -9.90 -9.72 2.99
CA LYS A 121 -10.21 -9.88 4.41
C LYS A 121 -9.18 -9.21 5.31
N ILE A 122 -7.96 -9.02 4.79
CA ILE A 122 -6.84 -8.49 5.55
C ILE A 122 -6.26 -7.30 4.79
N ALA A 123 -5.94 -6.24 5.51
CA ALA A 123 -5.16 -5.12 4.99
C ALA A 123 -4.03 -4.81 5.95
N VAL A 124 -2.90 -4.39 5.43
CA VAL A 124 -1.73 -3.94 6.20
C VAL A 124 -1.38 -2.55 5.70
N ASP A 125 -1.43 -1.57 6.59
CA ASP A 125 -1.25 -0.17 6.24
C ASP A 125 -0.68 0.58 7.44
N ASP A 126 -0.21 1.80 7.23
CA ASP A 126 0.41 2.60 8.29
C ASP A 126 -0.30 3.92 8.57
N ARG A 127 -1.18 4.37 7.68
CA ARG A 127 -1.78 5.69 7.77
C ARG A 127 -3.14 5.61 8.47
N PRO A 128 -3.33 6.34 9.59
CA PRO A 128 -4.55 6.21 10.40
C PRO A 128 -5.86 6.37 9.64
N SER A 129 -5.96 7.34 8.73
CA SER A 129 -7.20 7.54 7.95
C SER A 129 -7.47 6.38 6.99
N VAL A 130 -6.43 5.77 6.46
CA VAL A 130 -6.55 4.62 5.55
C VAL A 130 -6.88 3.36 6.35
N VAL A 131 -6.22 3.16 7.48
CA VAL A 131 -6.51 2.05 8.41
C VAL A 131 -8.00 2.09 8.79
N LYS A 132 -8.49 3.28 9.15
CA LYS A 132 -9.90 3.46 9.50
C LYS A 132 -10.81 3.07 8.32
N MET A 133 -10.47 3.48 7.12
CA MET A 133 -11.26 3.15 5.92
C MET A 133 -11.32 1.64 5.71
N TRP A 134 -10.18 0.93 5.79
CA TRP A 134 -10.18 -0.52 5.65
C TRP A 134 -11.10 -1.19 6.67
N ARG A 135 -11.01 -0.74 7.93
CA ARG A 135 -11.84 -1.29 9.02
C ARG A 135 -13.31 -1.00 8.82
N ASP A 136 -13.65 0.22 8.40
CA ASP A 136 -15.04 0.60 8.12
C ASP A 136 -15.62 -0.23 6.97
N GLU A 137 -14.75 -0.67 6.04
CA GLU A 137 -15.16 -1.53 4.92
C GLU A 137 -15.18 -3.02 5.27
N GLY A 138 -14.93 -3.36 6.52
CA GLY A 138 -15.07 -4.72 7.03
C GLY A 138 -13.80 -5.56 7.02
N LEU A 139 -12.64 -4.99 6.69
CA LEU A 139 -11.39 -5.72 6.71
C LEU A 139 -10.78 -5.71 8.11
N THR A 140 -10.04 -6.78 8.43
CA THR A 140 -9.11 -6.76 9.55
C THR A 140 -7.87 -6.01 9.07
N CYS A 141 -7.57 -4.88 9.69
CA CYS A 141 -6.42 -4.08 9.29
C CYS A 141 -5.36 -4.08 10.39
N PHE A 142 -4.15 -4.48 9.99
CA PHE A 142 -2.97 -4.39 10.84
C PHE A 142 -2.30 -3.06 10.57
N ASP A 143 -2.25 -2.22 11.61
CA ASP A 143 -1.63 -0.90 11.57
C ASP A 143 -0.16 -1.05 11.94
N VAL A 144 0.74 -0.78 10.99
CA VAL A 144 2.18 -0.89 11.23
C VAL A 144 2.82 0.43 11.66
N GLY A 145 2.02 1.46 11.84
CA GLY A 145 2.44 2.73 12.42
C GLY A 145 3.31 3.59 11.53
N GLY A 146 3.78 4.70 12.08
CA GLY A 146 4.76 5.56 11.44
C GLY A 146 4.25 6.92 10.97
N TRP A 147 2.95 7.08 10.72
CA TRP A 147 2.35 8.36 10.39
C TRP A 147 1.56 8.92 11.56
N SER A 148 1.57 10.25 11.68
CA SER A 148 0.60 10.98 12.51
C SER A 148 -0.23 11.89 11.58
N GLU A 149 -1.53 11.95 11.86
CA GLU A 149 -2.47 12.76 11.08
C GLU A 149 -3.27 13.68 11.99
#